data_515fa3f79e0ee67f5f1752cc7c8bb22a
#
_entry.id   515fa3f79e0ee67f5f1752cc7c8bb22a
#
_cell.length_a   1.000
_cell.length_b   1.000
_cell.length_c   1.000
_cell.angle_alpha   90.00
_cell.angle_beta   90.00
_cell.angle_gamma   90.00
#
_symmetry.space_group_name_H-M   'P 1'
#
loop_
_entity.id
_entity.type
_entity.pdbx_description
1 polymer ?
#
loop_
_entity_poly.entity_id
_entity_poly.type
_entity_poly.pdbx_seq_one_letter_code
_entity_poly.pdbx_strand_id
1 'polypeptide(L)'
;MDNNEKTSEKITKWLLVGISVLFLAVMLLLPLITVITEALRSGWKVYAAAVTDEYTIKALLLTVKATLFAVVFNTVFGVFAAWALTKFQFRGKKLLTTLIDLPVTISPVIAGLIFLLIFGRQSPVYFFLMKLGIKVVFSVPGIIIATVFVTFPFISRELIPVLEAEGSDEEEAAALMGAGGWTIFWKITFPHIKWALLYGVVLCTARAMGEFGAVSVLSGHLRGKTNTLPLHVEILFNEFQYVPAFAVSSVLVIMAVIILVVRSLIEYKGKKEA
;
A
#
# COMPACT_ATOMS: atom_id res chain seq x y z
N MET A 1 0.76 53.53 0.01
CA MET A 1 0.79 52.43 -0.94
C MET A 1 0.60 51.05 -0.28
N ASP A 2 0.74 50.89 1.02
CA ASP A 2 0.87 49.60 1.71
C ASP A 2 -0.47 48.88 2.08
N ASN A 3 -1.60 49.56 2.14
CA ASN A 3 -2.87 48.92 2.58
C ASN A 3 -3.65 48.25 1.43
N ASN A 4 -3.53 48.74 0.21
CA ASN A 4 -4.19 48.15 -0.96
C ASN A 4 -3.45 46.88 -1.45
N GLU A 5 -2.13 46.86 -1.35
CA GLU A 5 -1.34 45.65 -1.70
C GLU A 5 -1.65 44.49 -0.73
N LYS A 6 -1.68 44.74 0.59
CA LYS A 6 -2.03 43.72 1.60
C LYS A 6 -3.48 43.20 1.46
N THR A 7 -4.39 44.04 0.99
CA THR A 7 -5.78 43.65 0.74
C THR A 7 -5.88 42.79 -0.52
N SER A 8 -5.16 43.13 -1.60
CA SER A 8 -5.07 42.37 -2.84
C SER A 8 -4.44 40.99 -2.60
N GLU A 9 -3.35 40.92 -1.85
CA GLU A 9 -2.71 39.66 -1.48
C GLU A 9 -3.63 38.73 -0.68
N LYS A 10 -4.39 39.29 0.27
CA LYS A 10 -5.38 38.51 1.04
C LYS A 10 -6.49 37.95 0.16
N ILE A 11 -7.04 38.78 -0.74
CA ILE A 11 -8.09 38.36 -1.68
C ILE A 11 -7.55 37.23 -2.58
N THR A 12 -6.37 37.42 -3.18
CA THR A 12 -5.74 36.43 -4.04
C THR A 12 -5.50 35.10 -3.29
N LYS A 13 -4.97 35.16 -2.05
CA LYS A 13 -4.78 34.00 -1.19
C LYS A 13 -6.08 33.21 -0.96
N TRP A 14 -7.14 33.90 -0.52
CA TRP A 14 -8.41 33.25 -0.24
C TRP A 14 -9.09 32.70 -1.49
N LEU A 15 -8.94 33.39 -2.64
CA LEU A 15 -9.43 32.92 -3.92
C LEU A 15 -8.71 31.63 -4.36
N LEU A 16 -7.39 31.61 -4.28
CA LEU A 16 -6.59 30.40 -4.59
C LEU A 16 -6.94 29.24 -3.65
N VAL A 17 -7.03 29.49 -2.36
CA VAL A 17 -7.44 28.48 -1.37
C VAL A 17 -8.86 27.99 -1.68
N GLY A 18 -9.79 28.89 -1.95
CA GLY A 18 -11.18 28.53 -2.27
C GLY A 18 -11.30 27.68 -3.52
N ILE A 19 -10.60 28.03 -4.60
CA ILE A 19 -10.56 27.23 -5.84
C ILE A 19 -9.94 25.84 -5.57
N SER A 20 -8.83 25.79 -4.83
CA SER A 20 -8.17 24.52 -4.51
C SER A 20 -9.05 23.62 -3.66
N VAL A 21 -9.69 24.16 -2.63
CA VAL A 21 -10.61 23.39 -1.77
C VAL A 21 -11.84 22.92 -2.55
N LEU A 22 -12.42 23.80 -3.40
CA LEU A 22 -13.57 23.44 -4.23
C LEU A 22 -13.20 22.31 -5.21
N PHE A 23 -12.06 22.44 -5.88
CA PHE A 23 -11.56 21.41 -6.81
C PHE A 23 -11.38 20.06 -6.11
N LEU A 24 -10.68 20.06 -4.95
CA LEU A 24 -10.47 18.84 -4.17
C LEU A 24 -11.80 18.27 -3.66
N ALA A 25 -12.70 19.11 -3.17
CA ALA A 25 -14.01 18.66 -2.69
C ALA A 25 -14.81 18.00 -3.82
N VAL A 26 -14.88 18.60 -4.99
CA VAL A 26 -15.59 18.03 -6.13
C VAL A 26 -14.93 16.73 -6.58
N MET A 27 -13.60 16.70 -6.74
CA MET A 27 -12.88 15.53 -7.24
C MET A 27 -12.89 14.34 -6.27
N LEU A 28 -12.94 14.59 -4.97
CA LEU A 28 -12.94 13.53 -3.96
C LEU A 28 -14.34 13.16 -3.50
N LEU A 29 -15.19 14.15 -3.17
CA LEU A 29 -16.49 13.88 -2.58
C LEU A 29 -17.50 13.38 -3.61
N LEU A 30 -17.48 13.89 -4.85
CA LEU A 30 -18.45 13.49 -5.86
C LEU A 30 -18.36 11.99 -6.19
N PRO A 31 -17.18 11.39 -6.49
CA PRO A 31 -17.07 9.95 -6.69
C PRO A 31 -17.49 9.14 -5.44
N LEU A 32 -17.12 9.58 -4.23
CA LEU A 32 -17.50 8.89 -2.99
C LEU A 32 -19.01 8.90 -2.78
N ILE A 33 -19.66 10.04 -2.98
CA ILE A 33 -21.11 10.17 -2.90
C ILE A 33 -21.77 9.27 -3.95
N THR A 34 -21.25 9.25 -5.18
CA THR A 34 -21.77 8.40 -6.25
C THR A 34 -21.70 6.92 -5.88
N VAL A 35 -20.56 6.45 -5.33
CA VAL A 35 -20.43 5.06 -4.89
C VAL A 35 -21.48 4.71 -3.83
N ILE A 36 -21.69 5.57 -2.84
CA ILE A 36 -22.64 5.32 -1.75
C ILE A 36 -24.09 5.39 -2.26
N THR A 37 -24.43 6.37 -3.09
CA THR A 37 -25.78 6.53 -3.62
C THR A 37 -26.18 5.38 -4.55
N GLU A 38 -25.29 4.96 -5.45
CA GLU A 38 -25.52 3.82 -6.33
C GLU A 38 -25.53 2.50 -5.58
N ALA A 39 -24.70 2.33 -4.54
CA ALA A 39 -24.71 1.16 -3.68
C ALA A 39 -26.07 0.95 -2.97
N LEU A 40 -26.72 2.03 -2.57
CA LEU A 40 -28.01 2.01 -1.85
C LEU A 40 -29.24 2.18 -2.76
N ARG A 41 -29.05 2.36 -4.08
CA ARG A 41 -30.11 2.66 -5.04
C ARG A 41 -31.26 1.66 -5.02
N SER A 42 -30.96 0.38 -4.86
CA SER A 42 -31.97 -0.70 -4.77
C SER A 42 -32.40 -1.06 -3.35
N GLY A 43 -32.03 -0.23 -2.37
CA GLY A 43 -32.40 -0.36 -0.96
C GLY A 43 -31.44 -1.24 -0.15
N TRP A 44 -31.59 -1.12 1.18
CA TRP A 44 -30.69 -1.75 2.16
C TRP A 44 -30.63 -3.28 2.08
N LYS A 45 -31.73 -3.94 1.72
CA LYS A 45 -31.75 -5.42 1.60
C LYS A 45 -30.84 -5.91 0.49
N VAL A 46 -30.85 -5.24 -0.67
CA VAL A 46 -29.99 -5.58 -1.82
C VAL A 46 -28.53 -5.29 -1.49
N TYR A 47 -28.25 -4.16 -0.85
CA TYR A 47 -26.92 -3.82 -0.35
C TYR A 47 -26.36 -4.89 0.60
N ALA A 48 -27.13 -5.23 1.64
CA ALA A 48 -26.72 -6.24 2.61
C ALA A 48 -26.48 -7.60 1.95
N ALA A 49 -27.36 -8.02 1.05
CA ALA A 49 -27.20 -9.27 0.31
C ALA A 49 -25.91 -9.28 -0.53
N ALA A 50 -25.57 -8.18 -1.21
CA ALA A 50 -24.35 -8.08 -2.02
C ALA A 50 -23.07 -8.12 -1.17
N VAL A 51 -23.06 -7.44 -0.02
CA VAL A 51 -21.88 -7.39 0.87
C VAL A 51 -21.69 -8.72 1.62
N THR A 52 -22.80 -9.43 1.96
CA THR A 52 -22.76 -10.73 2.65
C THR A 52 -22.73 -11.92 1.71
N ASP A 53 -22.69 -11.70 0.40
CA ASP A 53 -22.53 -12.77 -0.59
C ASP A 53 -21.26 -13.58 -0.34
N GLU A 54 -21.35 -14.90 -0.55
CA GLU A 54 -20.25 -15.83 -0.29
C GLU A 54 -18.98 -15.47 -1.06
N TYR A 55 -19.09 -15.05 -2.33
CA TYR A 55 -17.94 -14.66 -3.16
C TYR A 55 -17.35 -13.34 -2.72
N THR A 56 -18.17 -12.38 -2.28
CA THR A 56 -17.73 -11.11 -1.71
C THR A 56 -16.92 -11.34 -0.43
N ILE A 57 -17.42 -12.19 0.48
CA ILE A 57 -16.70 -12.51 1.72
C ILE A 57 -15.38 -13.23 1.42
N LYS A 58 -15.38 -14.21 0.50
CA LYS A 58 -14.14 -14.89 0.09
C LYS A 58 -13.12 -13.94 -0.54
N ALA A 59 -13.59 -13.01 -1.37
CA ALA A 59 -12.75 -11.98 -1.98
C ALA A 59 -12.17 -11.02 -0.94
N LEU A 60 -12.97 -10.58 0.03
CA LEU A 60 -12.53 -9.76 1.16
C LEU A 60 -11.47 -10.48 2.00
N LEU A 61 -11.73 -11.72 2.38
CA LEU A 61 -10.77 -12.52 3.16
C LEU A 61 -9.46 -12.73 2.41
N LEU A 62 -9.51 -12.97 1.10
CA LEU A 62 -8.31 -13.11 0.28
C LEU A 62 -7.54 -11.79 0.21
N THR A 63 -8.23 -10.65 0.04
CA THR A 63 -7.60 -9.32 0.05
C THR A 63 -6.90 -9.05 1.37
N VAL A 64 -7.58 -9.26 2.50
CA VAL A 64 -6.98 -9.08 3.83
C VAL A 64 -5.80 -10.02 4.04
N LYS A 65 -5.91 -11.29 3.64
CA LYS A 65 -4.84 -12.27 3.74
C LYS A 65 -3.62 -11.87 2.90
N ALA A 66 -3.82 -11.51 1.64
CA ALA A 66 -2.73 -11.09 0.76
C ALA A 66 -2.05 -9.81 1.28
N THR A 67 -2.84 -8.85 1.74
CA THR A 67 -2.34 -7.61 2.36
C THR A 67 -1.50 -7.91 3.61
N LEU A 68 -2.00 -8.75 4.52
CA LEU A 68 -1.28 -9.10 5.75
C LEU A 68 0.08 -9.72 5.44
N PHE A 69 0.13 -10.71 4.54
CA PHE A 69 1.38 -11.32 4.12
C PHE A 69 2.34 -10.30 3.47
N ALA A 70 1.82 -9.46 2.59
CA ALA A 70 2.63 -8.43 1.93
C ALA A 70 3.18 -7.42 2.94
N VAL A 71 2.36 -6.94 3.86
CA VAL A 71 2.78 -5.97 4.88
C VAL A 71 3.82 -6.55 5.82
N VAL A 72 3.62 -7.77 6.33
CA VAL A 72 4.59 -8.43 7.21
C VAL A 72 5.93 -8.63 6.49
N PHE A 73 5.90 -9.16 5.27
CA PHE A 73 7.09 -9.37 4.46
C PHE A 73 7.82 -8.06 4.19
N ASN A 74 7.10 -7.04 3.72
CA ASN A 74 7.67 -5.73 3.39
C ASN A 74 8.15 -4.98 4.64
N THR A 75 7.55 -5.20 5.81
CA THR A 75 8.04 -4.63 7.06
C THR A 75 9.42 -5.19 7.40
N VAL A 76 9.57 -6.50 7.39
CA VAL A 76 10.84 -7.15 7.72
C VAL A 76 11.93 -6.73 6.72
N PHE A 77 11.69 -6.93 5.43
CA PHE A 77 12.69 -6.61 4.40
C PHE A 77 12.88 -5.12 4.17
N GLY A 78 11.85 -4.29 4.35
CA GLY A 78 11.94 -2.83 4.24
C GLY A 78 12.80 -2.23 5.35
N VAL A 79 12.69 -2.72 6.58
CA VAL A 79 13.56 -2.33 7.70
C VAL A 79 15.01 -2.73 7.41
N PHE A 80 15.25 -3.98 7.01
CA PHE A 80 16.60 -4.42 6.65
C PHE A 80 17.20 -3.63 5.48
N ALA A 81 16.41 -3.37 4.44
CA ALA A 81 16.86 -2.59 3.30
C ALA A 81 17.19 -1.14 3.68
N ALA A 82 16.31 -0.47 4.44
CA ALA A 82 16.54 0.88 4.92
C ALA A 82 17.80 0.97 5.80
N TRP A 83 17.95 0.04 6.74
CA TRP A 83 19.12 -0.02 7.61
C TRP A 83 20.42 -0.28 6.83
N ALA A 84 20.41 -1.24 5.90
CA ALA A 84 21.56 -1.53 5.05
C ALA A 84 21.97 -0.32 4.20
N LEU A 85 20.99 0.39 3.64
CA LEU A 85 21.25 1.56 2.78
C LEU A 85 21.70 2.79 3.55
N THR A 86 21.32 2.96 4.80
CA THR A 86 21.69 4.16 5.59
C THR A 86 22.97 3.97 6.35
N LYS A 87 23.15 2.83 7.03
CA LYS A 87 24.26 2.62 7.97
C LYS A 87 25.52 2.02 7.34
N PHE A 88 25.42 1.40 6.15
CA PHE A 88 26.58 0.75 5.51
C PHE A 88 26.96 1.40 4.21
N GLN A 89 28.29 1.45 3.95
CA GLN A 89 28.88 1.86 2.69
C GLN A 89 29.38 0.61 1.96
N PHE A 90 28.77 0.28 0.81
CA PHE A 90 29.15 -0.87 0.02
C PHE A 90 29.05 -0.59 -1.47
N ARG A 91 29.81 -1.37 -2.26
CA ARG A 91 29.72 -1.30 -3.72
C ARG A 91 28.34 -1.81 -4.16
N GLY A 92 27.62 -0.99 -4.97
CA GLY A 92 26.28 -1.34 -5.43
C GLY A 92 25.13 -0.71 -4.61
N LYS A 93 25.41 0.11 -3.60
CA LYS A 93 24.38 0.83 -2.83
C LYS A 93 23.41 1.58 -3.74
N LYS A 94 23.90 2.34 -4.73
CA LYS A 94 23.08 3.07 -5.70
C LYS A 94 22.19 2.13 -6.53
N LEU A 95 22.72 0.98 -6.94
CA LEU A 95 21.95 -0.02 -7.68
C LEU A 95 20.82 -0.59 -6.82
N LEU A 96 21.10 -0.93 -5.56
CA LEU A 96 20.08 -1.44 -4.64
C LEU A 96 18.98 -0.41 -4.38
N THR A 97 19.32 0.87 -4.18
CA THR A 97 18.34 1.95 -4.07
C THR A 97 17.43 2.03 -5.30
N THR A 98 18.02 1.99 -6.50
CA THR A 98 17.26 2.01 -7.75
C THR A 98 16.35 0.79 -7.88
N LEU A 99 16.82 -0.40 -7.49
CA LEU A 99 16.01 -1.63 -7.53
C LEU A 99 14.83 -1.59 -6.54
N ILE A 100 15.02 -1.00 -5.36
CA ILE A 100 13.93 -0.80 -4.39
C ILE A 100 12.86 0.14 -4.97
N ASP A 101 13.26 1.15 -5.73
CA ASP A 101 12.34 2.13 -6.32
C ASP A 101 11.67 1.64 -7.62
N LEU A 102 12.18 0.58 -8.20
CA LEU A 102 11.69 0.02 -9.46
C LEU A 102 10.17 -0.25 -9.47
N PRO A 103 9.56 -0.85 -8.42
CA PRO A 103 8.11 -1.13 -8.40
C PRO A 103 7.23 0.12 -8.50
N VAL A 104 7.72 1.29 -8.09
CA VAL A 104 6.96 2.55 -8.19
C VAL A 104 6.99 3.11 -9.60
N THR A 105 8.07 2.84 -10.35
CA THR A 105 8.27 3.37 -11.71
C THR A 105 7.63 2.49 -12.79
N ILE A 106 7.44 1.20 -12.52
CA ILE A 106 6.83 0.25 -13.45
C ILE A 106 5.31 0.22 -13.23
N SER A 107 4.54 0.22 -14.32
CA SER A 107 3.10 -0.03 -14.24
C SER A 107 2.82 -1.37 -13.56
N PRO A 108 1.91 -1.43 -12.57
CA PRO A 108 1.55 -2.69 -11.90
C PRO A 108 1.12 -3.80 -12.87
N VAL A 109 0.40 -3.45 -13.94
CA VAL A 109 -0.01 -4.41 -14.97
C VAL A 109 1.20 -5.02 -15.68
N ILE A 110 2.19 -4.19 -16.02
CA ILE A 110 3.43 -4.67 -16.65
C ILE A 110 4.22 -5.56 -15.68
N ALA A 111 4.27 -5.20 -14.40
CA ALA A 111 4.87 -6.05 -13.37
C ALA A 111 4.17 -7.42 -13.31
N GLY A 112 2.85 -7.45 -13.37
CA GLY A 112 2.06 -8.68 -13.46
C GLY A 112 2.41 -9.53 -14.67
N LEU A 113 2.57 -8.90 -15.85
CA LEU A 113 3.00 -9.60 -17.08
C LEU A 113 4.42 -10.16 -16.96
N ILE A 114 5.35 -9.40 -16.38
CA ILE A 114 6.72 -9.88 -16.13
C ILE A 114 6.68 -11.12 -15.24
N PHE A 115 5.93 -11.11 -14.15
CA PHE A 115 5.77 -12.27 -13.27
C PHE A 115 5.07 -13.44 -13.97
N LEU A 116 4.09 -13.18 -14.83
CA LEU A 116 3.46 -14.22 -15.64
C LEU A 116 4.49 -14.92 -16.56
N LEU A 117 5.42 -14.17 -17.15
CA LEU A 117 6.50 -14.72 -17.97
C LEU A 117 7.52 -15.48 -17.13
N ILE A 118 7.95 -14.94 -15.99
CA ILE A 118 8.95 -15.56 -15.10
C ILE A 118 8.41 -16.87 -14.51
N PHE A 119 7.16 -16.91 -14.07
CA PHE A 119 6.55 -18.05 -13.38
C PHE A 119 5.64 -18.89 -14.29
N GLY A 120 5.47 -18.51 -15.56
CA GLY A 120 4.66 -19.23 -16.55
C GLY A 120 5.31 -20.51 -17.05
N ARG A 121 4.50 -21.34 -17.71
CA ARG A 121 4.89 -22.69 -18.17
C ARG A 121 6.12 -22.73 -19.08
N GLN A 122 6.46 -21.66 -19.76
CA GLN A 122 7.61 -21.57 -20.67
C GLN A 122 8.92 -21.23 -19.95
N SER A 123 8.86 -20.89 -18.67
CA SER A 123 10.04 -20.50 -17.88
C SER A 123 10.71 -21.70 -17.22
N PRO A 124 12.06 -21.73 -17.14
CA PRO A 124 12.79 -22.69 -16.34
C PRO A 124 12.40 -22.66 -14.85
N VAL A 125 12.04 -21.49 -14.34
CA VAL A 125 11.61 -21.30 -12.94
C VAL A 125 10.32 -22.07 -12.66
N TYR A 126 9.40 -22.18 -13.62
CA TYR A 126 8.19 -22.97 -13.49
C TYR A 126 8.48 -24.44 -13.15
N PHE A 127 9.40 -25.07 -13.88
CA PHE A 127 9.74 -26.48 -13.66
C PHE A 127 10.35 -26.71 -12.29
N PHE A 128 11.18 -25.77 -11.81
CA PHE A 128 11.76 -25.84 -10.48
C PHE A 128 10.69 -25.72 -9.39
N LEU A 129 9.80 -24.74 -9.49
CA LEU A 129 8.72 -24.53 -8.52
C LEU A 129 7.71 -25.68 -8.51
N MET A 130 7.39 -26.24 -9.68
CA MET A 130 6.49 -27.40 -9.77
C MET A 130 7.07 -28.65 -9.08
N LYS A 131 8.39 -28.85 -9.11
CA LYS A 131 9.06 -29.93 -8.34
C LYS A 131 8.89 -29.73 -6.83
N LEU A 132 8.75 -28.49 -6.37
CA LEU A 132 8.49 -28.14 -4.97
C LEU A 132 6.99 -28.11 -4.64
N GLY A 133 6.11 -28.42 -5.60
CA GLY A 133 4.65 -28.36 -5.43
C GLY A 133 4.08 -26.94 -5.35
N ILE A 134 4.86 -25.92 -5.74
CA ILE A 134 4.46 -24.51 -5.66
C ILE A 134 3.93 -24.04 -7.02
N LYS A 135 2.64 -23.71 -7.06
CA LYS A 135 2.01 -23.06 -8.21
C LYS A 135 1.89 -21.56 -7.93
N VAL A 136 2.48 -20.71 -8.78
CA VAL A 136 2.45 -19.25 -8.65
C VAL A 136 1.37 -18.63 -9.55
N VAL A 137 1.41 -18.91 -10.83
CA VAL A 137 0.45 -18.34 -11.80
C VAL A 137 -0.96 -18.87 -11.54
N PHE A 138 -1.95 -17.95 -11.56
CA PHE A 138 -3.37 -18.24 -11.27
C PHE A 138 -3.60 -18.92 -9.92
N SER A 139 -2.91 -18.41 -8.90
CA SER A 139 -2.97 -18.94 -7.54
C SER A 139 -2.77 -17.86 -6.48
N VAL A 140 -3.08 -18.18 -5.22
CA VAL A 140 -2.91 -17.25 -4.09
C VAL A 140 -1.44 -16.81 -3.90
N PRO A 141 -0.43 -17.69 -3.99
CA PRO A 141 0.97 -17.27 -3.96
C PRO A 141 1.32 -16.20 -5.00
N GLY A 142 0.80 -16.29 -6.21
CA GLY A 142 1.02 -15.26 -7.25
C GLY A 142 0.45 -13.90 -6.86
N ILE A 143 -0.75 -13.89 -6.28
CA ILE A 143 -1.37 -12.66 -5.75
C ILE A 143 -0.49 -12.03 -4.67
N ILE A 144 0.00 -12.84 -3.72
CA ILE A 144 0.86 -12.38 -2.63
C ILE A 144 2.17 -11.80 -3.20
N ILE A 145 2.84 -12.50 -4.12
CA ILE A 145 4.10 -12.05 -4.73
C ILE A 145 3.88 -10.72 -5.48
N ALA A 146 2.80 -10.61 -6.25
CA ALA A 146 2.45 -9.38 -6.95
C ALA A 146 2.24 -8.21 -5.98
N THR A 147 1.47 -8.44 -4.91
CA THR A 147 1.19 -7.41 -3.89
C THR A 147 2.46 -7.02 -3.15
N VAL A 148 3.29 -7.98 -2.72
CA VAL A 148 4.60 -7.73 -2.08
C VAL A 148 5.45 -6.84 -2.96
N PHE A 149 5.63 -7.20 -4.24
CA PHE A 149 6.46 -6.45 -5.17
C PHE A 149 6.01 -5.00 -5.32
N VAL A 150 4.71 -4.78 -5.62
CA VAL A 150 4.18 -3.43 -5.85
C VAL A 150 4.25 -2.56 -4.59
N THR A 151 4.16 -3.18 -3.40
CA THR A 151 4.15 -2.45 -2.13
C THR A 151 5.49 -2.44 -1.39
N PHE A 152 6.51 -3.09 -1.93
CA PHE A 152 7.83 -3.20 -1.31
C PHE A 152 8.49 -1.85 -0.95
N PRO A 153 8.46 -0.80 -1.81
CA PRO A 153 9.15 0.46 -1.53
C PRO A 153 8.56 1.27 -0.39
N PHE A 154 7.28 1.06 -0.04
CA PHE A 154 6.55 1.97 0.85
C PHE A 154 7.16 2.07 2.26
N ILE A 155 7.66 0.98 2.80
CA ILE A 155 8.25 0.97 4.14
C ILE A 155 9.68 1.52 4.10
N SER A 156 10.52 1.06 3.18
CA SER A 156 11.90 1.51 3.08
C SER A 156 12.01 3.02 2.79
N ARG A 157 11.12 3.55 1.93
CA ARG A 157 11.08 4.99 1.61
C ARG A 157 10.73 5.89 2.80
N GLU A 158 9.91 5.40 3.73
CA GLU A 158 9.59 6.15 4.95
C GLU A 158 10.73 6.07 5.98
N LEU A 159 11.45 4.97 6.01
CA LEU A 159 12.51 4.77 6.99
C LEU A 159 13.84 5.42 6.62
N ILE A 160 14.21 5.40 5.33
CA ILE A 160 15.51 5.91 4.87
C ILE A 160 15.75 7.37 5.29
N PRO A 161 14.84 8.33 5.04
CA PRO A 161 15.08 9.73 5.42
C PRO A 161 15.24 9.93 6.94
N VAL A 162 14.50 9.16 7.74
CA VAL A 162 14.58 9.23 9.19
C VAL A 162 15.93 8.71 9.68
N LEU A 163 16.35 7.54 9.20
CA LEU A 163 17.64 6.96 9.55
C LEU A 163 18.83 7.79 9.06
N GLU A 164 18.69 8.50 7.92
CA GLU A 164 19.71 9.44 7.42
C GLU A 164 19.78 10.71 8.27
N ALA A 165 18.65 11.23 8.75
CA ALA A 165 18.58 12.42 9.60
C ALA A 165 19.14 12.17 11.00
N GLU A 166 18.93 10.98 11.55
CA GLU A 166 19.44 10.55 12.87
C GLU A 166 20.97 10.43 12.91
N GLY A 167 21.60 10.09 11.79
CA GLY A 167 23.04 9.82 11.75
C GLY A 167 23.42 8.51 12.45
N SER A 168 24.67 8.39 12.88
CA SER A 168 25.23 7.19 13.54
C SER A 168 25.87 7.44 14.91
N ASP A 169 25.86 8.69 15.38
CA ASP A 169 26.65 9.11 16.56
C ASP A 169 26.25 8.36 17.84
N GLU A 170 24.95 8.17 18.09
CA GLU A 170 24.46 7.45 19.26
C GLU A 170 24.75 5.94 19.17
N GLU A 171 24.66 5.36 17.99
CA GLU A 171 24.97 3.95 17.75
C GLU A 171 26.46 3.68 17.93
N GLU A 172 27.31 4.57 17.43
CA GLU A 172 28.77 4.49 17.59
C GLU A 172 29.18 4.68 19.04
N ALA A 173 28.60 5.64 19.77
CA ALA A 173 28.84 5.82 21.19
C ALA A 173 28.46 4.57 21.99
N ALA A 174 27.30 3.97 21.69
CA ALA A 174 26.89 2.73 22.36
C ALA A 174 27.80 1.55 22.03
N ALA A 175 28.28 1.45 20.78
CA ALA A 175 29.26 0.43 20.38
C ALA A 175 30.59 0.58 21.13
N LEU A 176 31.08 1.80 21.32
CA LEU A 176 32.27 2.10 22.11
C LEU A 176 32.10 1.73 23.57
N MET A 177 30.88 1.79 24.13
CA MET A 177 30.55 1.32 25.47
C MET A 177 30.36 -0.20 25.55
N GLY A 178 30.59 -0.94 24.46
CA GLY A 178 30.50 -2.40 24.43
C GLY A 178 29.10 -2.96 24.14
N ALA A 179 28.15 -2.14 23.69
CA ALA A 179 26.83 -2.62 23.30
C ALA A 179 26.91 -3.46 22.01
N GLY A 180 26.30 -4.64 22.01
CA GLY A 180 26.17 -5.47 20.82
C GLY A 180 25.13 -4.90 19.84
N GLY A 181 25.29 -5.19 18.53
CA GLY A 181 24.44 -4.65 17.46
C GLY A 181 22.92 -4.87 17.67
N TRP A 182 22.54 -6.03 18.25
CA TRP A 182 21.14 -6.30 18.59
C TRP A 182 20.59 -5.37 19.69
N THR A 183 21.43 -5.05 20.68
CA THR A 183 21.09 -4.10 21.75
C THR A 183 20.95 -2.67 21.20
N ILE A 184 21.87 -2.27 20.32
CA ILE A 184 21.84 -0.97 19.64
C ILE A 184 20.56 -0.85 18.83
N PHE A 185 20.25 -1.85 18.01
CA PHE A 185 19.03 -1.84 17.20
C PHE A 185 17.77 -1.64 18.06
N TRP A 186 17.56 -2.45 19.10
CA TRP A 186 16.30 -2.39 19.87
C TRP A 186 16.22 -1.21 20.85
N LYS A 187 17.36 -0.71 21.34
CA LYS A 187 17.35 0.36 22.36
C LYS A 187 17.58 1.76 21.78
N ILE A 188 18.18 1.86 20.60
CA ILE A 188 18.52 3.14 19.97
C ILE A 188 17.79 3.25 18.62
N THR A 189 18.13 2.43 17.64
CA THR A 189 17.62 2.57 16.28
C THR A 189 16.09 2.41 16.19
N PHE A 190 15.53 1.34 16.78
CA PHE A 190 14.09 1.05 16.69
C PHE A 190 13.19 2.11 17.36
N PRO A 191 13.48 2.64 18.55
CA PRO A 191 12.70 3.73 19.13
C PRO A 191 12.64 4.98 18.26
N HIS A 192 13.72 5.33 17.59
CA HIS A 192 13.78 6.48 16.68
C HIS A 192 12.92 6.28 15.43
N ILE A 193 12.95 5.10 14.83
CA ILE A 193 12.21 4.81 13.59
C ILE A 193 10.76 4.35 13.82
N LYS A 194 10.32 4.10 15.06
CA LYS A 194 9.01 3.48 15.35
C LYS A 194 7.83 4.17 14.68
N TRP A 195 7.81 5.51 14.69
CA TRP A 195 6.71 6.28 14.10
C TRP A 195 6.75 6.28 12.58
N ALA A 196 7.92 6.40 11.98
CA ALA A 196 8.11 6.26 10.53
C ALA A 196 7.76 4.85 10.06
N LEU A 197 8.13 3.83 10.82
CA LEU A 197 7.77 2.44 10.54
C LEU A 197 6.26 2.23 10.57
N LEU A 198 5.57 2.69 11.62
CA LEU A 198 4.12 2.61 11.71
C LEU A 198 3.44 3.33 10.55
N TYR A 199 3.94 4.50 10.18
CA TYR A 199 3.44 5.26 9.03
C TYR A 199 3.64 4.48 7.73
N GLY A 200 4.83 3.96 7.48
CA GLY A 200 5.14 3.12 6.31
C GLY A 200 4.27 1.86 6.24
N VAL A 201 4.01 1.20 7.38
CA VAL A 201 3.11 0.05 7.48
C VAL A 201 1.68 0.42 7.07
N VAL A 202 1.18 1.57 7.51
CA VAL A 202 -0.17 2.03 7.12
C VAL A 202 -0.26 2.36 5.63
N LEU A 203 0.75 3.03 5.08
CA LEU A 203 0.81 3.32 3.63
C LEU A 203 0.89 2.03 2.81
N CYS A 204 1.75 1.09 3.21
CA CYS A 204 1.87 -0.22 2.59
C CYS A 204 0.53 -0.99 2.62
N THR A 205 -0.18 -0.96 3.76
CA THR A 205 -1.49 -1.58 3.93
C THR A 205 -2.53 -0.97 3.00
N ALA A 206 -2.62 0.37 2.95
CA ALA A 206 -3.55 1.08 2.08
C ALA A 206 -3.31 0.72 0.60
N ARG A 207 -2.04 0.69 0.18
CA ARG A 207 -1.66 0.37 -1.19
C ARG A 207 -1.91 -1.10 -1.54
N ALA A 208 -1.65 -2.01 -0.60
CA ALA A 208 -1.85 -3.45 -0.79
C ALA A 208 -3.34 -3.83 -0.90
N MET A 209 -4.22 -3.22 -0.09
CA MET A 209 -5.66 -3.48 -0.14
C MET A 209 -6.31 -3.06 -1.45
N GLY A 210 -5.80 -2.00 -2.07
CA GLY A 210 -6.28 -1.51 -3.36
C GLY A 210 -5.53 -2.09 -4.56
N GLU A 211 -4.68 -3.12 -4.38
CA GLU A 211 -3.92 -3.66 -5.51
C GLU A 211 -4.84 -4.38 -6.49
N PHE A 212 -4.79 -3.90 -7.72
CA PHE A 212 -5.59 -4.39 -8.83
C PHE A 212 -4.70 -4.79 -10.03
N GLY A 213 -3.82 -3.91 -10.47
CA GLY A 213 -3.14 -4.03 -11.75
C GLY A 213 -2.28 -5.28 -11.91
N ALA A 214 -1.37 -5.55 -10.98
CA ALA A 214 -0.51 -6.74 -11.05
C ALA A 214 -1.29 -8.02 -10.72
N VAL A 215 -2.24 -7.91 -9.80
CA VAL A 215 -3.08 -9.03 -9.37
C VAL A 215 -4.05 -9.43 -10.48
N SER A 216 -4.61 -8.52 -11.28
CA SER A 216 -5.51 -8.85 -12.38
C SER A 216 -4.87 -9.79 -13.40
N VAL A 217 -3.57 -9.63 -13.67
CA VAL A 217 -2.83 -10.50 -14.60
C VAL A 217 -2.53 -11.86 -14.00
N LEU A 218 -2.17 -11.92 -12.70
CA LEU A 218 -1.68 -13.15 -12.07
C LEU A 218 -2.77 -14.00 -11.42
N SER A 219 -3.94 -13.43 -11.12
CA SER A 219 -5.00 -14.13 -10.37
C SER A 219 -5.75 -15.16 -11.21
N GLY A 220 -5.93 -14.91 -12.52
CA GLY A 220 -6.77 -15.72 -13.40
C GLY A 220 -8.27 -15.59 -13.11
N HIS A 221 -8.71 -14.62 -12.33
CA HIS A 221 -10.12 -14.23 -12.05
C HIS A 221 -11.02 -15.39 -11.57
N LEU A 222 -10.48 -16.35 -10.81
CA LEU A 222 -11.26 -17.49 -10.32
C LEU A 222 -12.08 -17.08 -9.09
N ARG A 223 -13.40 -16.95 -9.26
CA ARG A 223 -14.33 -16.61 -8.16
C ARG A 223 -14.17 -17.55 -6.97
N GLY A 224 -14.12 -16.98 -5.78
CA GLY A 224 -14.00 -17.71 -4.52
C GLY A 224 -12.64 -18.38 -4.27
N LYS A 225 -11.67 -18.25 -5.21
CA LYS A 225 -10.33 -18.85 -5.08
C LYS A 225 -9.20 -17.83 -5.19
N THR A 226 -9.17 -17.04 -6.27
CA THR A 226 -8.09 -16.10 -6.57
C THR A 226 -8.57 -14.69 -6.84
N ASN A 227 -9.82 -14.40 -6.54
CA ASN A 227 -10.44 -13.11 -6.76
C ASN A 227 -10.27 -12.25 -5.51
N THR A 228 -9.51 -11.17 -5.61
CA THR A 228 -9.45 -10.13 -4.57
C THR A 228 -10.68 -9.22 -4.64
N LEU A 229 -10.91 -8.42 -3.62
CA LEU A 229 -12.09 -7.54 -3.57
C LEU A 229 -12.14 -6.54 -4.75
N PRO A 230 -11.02 -5.86 -5.16
CA PRO A 230 -11.01 -5.04 -6.36
C PRO A 230 -11.36 -5.81 -7.65
N LEU A 231 -10.84 -7.04 -7.80
CA LEU A 231 -11.18 -7.89 -8.95
C LEU A 231 -12.64 -8.36 -8.92
N HIS A 232 -13.19 -8.57 -7.74
CA HIS A 232 -14.59 -8.95 -7.59
C HIS A 232 -15.53 -7.82 -8.02
N VAL A 233 -15.19 -6.58 -7.68
CA VAL A 233 -15.89 -5.38 -8.16
C VAL A 233 -15.87 -5.32 -9.70
N GLU A 234 -14.71 -5.53 -10.32
CA GLU A 234 -14.55 -5.56 -11.77
C GLU A 234 -15.45 -6.62 -12.42
N ILE A 235 -15.49 -7.84 -11.86
CA ILE A 235 -16.34 -8.92 -12.40
C ILE A 235 -17.82 -8.55 -12.31
N LEU A 236 -18.28 -8.06 -11.16
CA LEU A 236 -19.66 -7.62 -10.99
C LEU A 236 -20.03 -6.51 -11.98
N PHE A 237 -19.12 -5.56 -12.18
CA PHE A 237 -19.32 -4.47 -13.14
C PHE A 237 -19.41 -4.97 -14.60
N ASN A 238 -18.52 -5.87 -15.00
CA ASN A 238 -18.49 -6.47 -16.33
C ASN A 238 -19.70 -7.38 -16.60
N GLU A 239 -20.32 -7.92 -15.55
CA GLU A 239 -21.57 -8.68 -15.61
C GLU A 239 -22.82 -7.80 -15.54
N PHE A 240 -22.67 -6.48 -15.64
CA PHE A 240 -23.77 -5.51 -15.55
C PHE A 240 -24.52 -5.52 -14.21
N GLN A 241 -23.93 -6.09 -13.16
CA GLN A 241 -24.44 -6.06 -11.79
C GLN A 241 -23.97 -4.79 -11.07
N TYR A 242 -24.40 -3.63 -11.53
CA TYR A 242 -23.89 -2.33 -11.07
C TYR A 242 -24.15 -2.08 -9.59
N VAL A 243 -25.37 -2.33 -9.10
CA VAL A 243 -25.70 -2.11 -7.68
C VAL A 243 -24.85 -2.97 -6.75
N PRO A 244 -24.71 -4.29 -6.96
CA PRO A 244 -23.75 -5.11 -6.21
C PRO A 244 -22.29 -4.62 -6.36
N ALA A 245 -21.86 -4.22 -7.56
CA ALA A 245 -20.50 -3.69 -7.77
C ALA A 245 -20.23 -2.45 -6.90
N PHE A 246 -21.16 -1.50 -6.87
CA PHE A 246 -21.04 -0.31 -6.03
C PHE A 246 -21.15 -0.65 -4.52
N ALA A 247 -22.01 -1.61 -4.13
CA ALA A 247 -22.10 -2.08 -2.76
C ALA A 247 -20.77 -2.68 -2.27
N VAL A 248 -20.12 -3.53 -3.08
CA VAL A 248 -18.80 -4.10 -2.75
C VAL A 248 -17.71 -3.03 -2.79
N SER A 249 -17.77 -2.07 -3.74
CA SER A 249 -16.86 -0.92 -3.78
C SER A 249 -16.93 -0.07 -2.51
N SER A 250 -18.13 0.11 -1.94
CA SER A 250 -18.28 0.86 -0.70
C SER A 250 -17.56 0.22 0.48
N VAL A 251 -17.38 -1.11 0.50
CA VAL A 251 -16.56 -1.80 1.50
C VAL A 251 -15.09 -1.38 1.39
N LEU A 252 -14.55 -1.29 0.16
CA LEU A 252 -13.18 -0.77 -0.06
C LEU A 252 -13.05 0.67 0.40
N VAL A 253 -14.04 1.52 0.14
CA VAL A 253 -14.07 2.91 0.61
C VAL A 253 -14.05 2.98 2.13
N ILE A 254 -14.88 2.19 2.81
CA ILE A 254 -14.91 2.13 4.28
C ILE A 254 -13.53 1.69 4.82
N MET A 255 -12.93 0.65 4.23
CA MET A 255 -11.59 0.19 4.62
C MET A 255 -10.54 1.29 4.42
N ALA A 256 -10.58 2.01 3.30
CA ALA A 256 -9.68 3.12 3.03
C ALA A 256 -9.84 4.27 4.04
N VAL A 257 -11.09 4.62 4.40
CA VAL A 257 -11.36 5.64 5.42
C VAL A 257 -10.82 5.21 6.80
N ILE A 258 -11.01 3.95 7.19
CA ILE A 258 -10.46 3.42 8.44
C ILE A 258 -8.94 3.55 8.45
N ILE A 259 -8.27 3.18 7.37
CA ILE A 259 -6.81 3.29 7.24
C ILE A 259 -6.36 4.76 7.32
N LEU A 260 -7.06 5.69 6.67
CA LEU A 260 -6.76 7.13 6.74
C LEU A 260 -6.92 7.69 8.17
N VAL A 261 -7.94 7.24 8.90
CA VAL A 261 -8.11 7.62 10.31
C VAL A 261 -6.95 7.09 11.16
N VAL A 262 -6.58 5.80 10.99
CA VAL A 262 -5.43 5.21 11.68
C VAL A 262 -4.14 5.96 11.35
N ARG A 263 -3.92 6.30 10.08
CA ARG A 263 -2.79 7.13 9.64
C ARG A 263 -2.73 8.46 10.38
N SER A 264 -3.86 9.18 10.40
CA SER A 264 -3.95 10.50 11.04
C SER A 264 -3.67 10.42 12.55
N LEU A 265 -4.12 9.36 13.22
CA LEU A 265 -3.86 9.13 14.64
C LEU A 265 -2.37 8.84 14.92
N ILE A 266 -1.72 8.06 14.06
CA ILE A 266 -0.28 7.77 14.17
C ILE A 266 0.54 9.04 13.97
N GLU A 267 0.22 9.83 12.94
CA GLU A 267 0.89 11.09 12.65
C GLU A 267 0.73 12.12 13.78
N TYR A 268 -0.46 12.20 14.38
CA TYR A 268 -0.71 13.08 15.53
C TYR A 268 0.11 12.67 16.76
N LYS A 269 0.20 11.36 17.06
CA LYS A 269 1.01 10.86 18.17
C LYS A 269 2.50 11.04 17.92
N GLY A 270 2.97 10.74 16.71
CA GLY A 270 4.36 10.93 16.33
C GLY A 270 4.85 12.37 16.52
N LYS A 271 4.05 13.35 16.10
CA LYS A 271 4.36 14.79 16.29
C LYS A 271 4.36 15.24 17.75
N LYS A 272 3.73 14.51 18.66
CA LYS A 272 3.69 14.87 20.09
C LYS A 272 4.87 14.29 20.86
N GLU A 273 5.50 13.24 20.35
CA GLU A 273 6.63 12.56 20.99
C GLU A 273 8.00 12.95 20.36
N ALA A 274 7.99 13.61 19.20
CA ALA A 274 9.17 14.25 18.59
C ALA A 274 9.34 15.67 19.09
#